data_179f6699ace1961923af5a9a8ff60c6e
#
_entry.id   179f6699ace1961923af5a9a8ff60c6e
#
_cell.length_a   1.000
_cell.length_b   1.000
_cell.length_c   1.000
_cell.angle_alpha   90.00
_cell.angle_beta   90.00
_cell.angle_gamma   90.00
#
_symmetry.space_group_name_H-M   'P 1'
#
loop_
_entity.id
_entity.type
_entity.pdbx_description
1 polymer ?
#
loop_
_entity_poly.entity_id
_entity_poly.type
_entity_poly.pdbx_seq_one_letter_code
_entity_poly.pdbx_strand_id
1 'polypeptide(L)'
;MKDIDLLVEVARMYYDQDLTQQEIADKIYVSRSRVSRLIKKAKALGIVEIIIKPSFENHHNLEKILRDRFSLKDVLVVYSENFGIQEEFDSVCSMGASYLSSILNEHSVLSVSHGKTVATTVQNLKPHRTLPGMKVVQLAGSLENTSNPTVDEMYTMQQVAVLYGCEMKRLFLPYLMDDEESRQLLLKRNAAIEIFRVHQEVDTFISGVDTLLYWTDHIGEKNVAPLMKNGAVGCMWGYFF
;
A
#
# COMPACT_ATOMS: atom_id res chain seq x y z
N MET A 1 -28.52 2.09 -17.99
CA MET A 1 -27.66 3.22 -18.32
C MET A 1 -28.23 4.54 -17.81
N LYS A 2 -29.42 4.99 -18.23
CA LYS A 2 -30.01 6.29 -17.82
C LYS A 2 -30.09 6.56 -16.30
N ASP A 3 -30.28 5.53 -15.45
CA ASP A 3 -30.41 5.72 -13.99
C ASP A 3 -29.07 6.01 -13.29
N ILE A 4 -27.97 5.44 -13.78
CA ILE A 4 -26.64 5.66 -13.19
C ILE A 4 -26.12 7.06 -13.56
N ASP A 5 -26.33 7.48 -14.80
CA ASP A 5 -25.92 8.81 -15.26
C ASP A 5 -26.60 9.92 -14.44
N LEU A 6 -27.90 9.77 -14.15
CA LEU A 6 -28.64 10.69 -13.28
C LEU A 6 -28.09 10.71 -11.83
N LEU A 7 -27.70 9.56 -11.30
CA LEU A 7 -27.10 9.49 -9.95
C LEU A 7 -25.77 10.22 -9.88
N VAL A 8 -24.92 10.04 -10.91
CA VAL A 8 -23.62 10.74 -11.02
C VAL A 8 -23.84 12.25 -11.16
N GLU A 9 -24.79 12.68 -12.00
CA GLU A 9 -25.09 14.09 -12.22
C GLU A 9 -25.60 14.77 -10.93
N VAL A 10 -26.55 14.16 -10.24
CA VAL A 10 -27.08 14.66 -8.95
C VAL A 10 -25.99 14.70 -7.89
N ALA A 11 -25.12 13.68 -7.83
CA ALA A 11 -24.01 13.64 -6.90
C ALA A 11 -23.01 14.77 -7.15
N ARG A 12 -22.63 15.03 -8.41
CA ARG A 12 -21.77 16.17 -8.78
C ARG A 12 -22.38 17.53 -8.42
N MET A 13 -23.65 17.72 -8.72
CA MET A 13 -24.33 18.96 -8.34
C MET A 13 -24.30 19.20 -6.83
N TYR A 14 -24.45 18.14 -6.03
CA TYR A 14 -24.52 18.25 -4.58
C TYR A 14 -23.12 18.38 -3.92
N TYR A 15 -22.14 17.56 -4.36
CA TYR A 15 -20.82 17.45 -3.69
C TYR A 15 -19.72 18.28 -4.34
N ASP A 16 -19.77 18.52 -5.67
CA ASP A 16 -18.73 19.28 -6.37
C ASP A 16 -19.15 20.73 -6.61
N GLN A 17 -20.46 20.98 -6.76
CA GLN A 17 -20.99 22.32 -7.04
C GLN A 17 -21.70 22.97 -5.84
N ASP A 18 -21.72 22.29 -4.68
CA ASP A 18 -22.33 22.75 -3.43
C ASP A 18 -23.81 23.21 -3.56
N LEU A 19 -24.52 22.68 -4.55
CA LEU A 19 -25.95 23.02 -4.71
C LEU A 19 -26.79 22.36 -3.64
N THR A 20 -27.77 23.09 -3.11
CA THR A 20 -28.75 22.55 -2.18
C THR A 20 -29.68 21.54 -2.85
N GLN A 21 -30.24 20.61 -2.08
CA GLN A 21 -31.21 19.65 -2.62
C GLN A 21 -32.43 20.32 -3.30
N GLN A 22 -32.81 21.56 -2.89
CA GLN A 22 -33.86 22.30 -3.52
C GLN A 22 -33.44 22.86 -4.89
N GLU A 23 -32.27 23.48 -4.99
CA GLU A 23 -31.74 23.98 -6.27
C GLU A 23 -31.54 22.87 -7.30
N ILE A 24 -31.06 21.70 -6.84
CA ILE A 24 -30.98 20.52 -7.72
C ILE A 24 -32.36 20.07 -8.17
N ALA A 25 -33.34 20.02 -7.25
CA ALA A 25 -34.73 19.63 -7.55
C ALA A 25 -35.35 20.55 -8.62
N ASP A 26 -35.14 21.85 -8.48
CA ASP A 26 -35.65 22.85 -9.44
C ASP A 26 -34.95 22.73 -10.80
N LYS A 27 -33.61 22.45 -10.79
CA LYS A 27 -32.78 22.33 -12.00
C LYS A 27 -33.11 21.10 -12.84
N ILE A 28 -33.46 19.97 -12.20
CA ILE A 28 -33.82 18.71 -12.90
C ILE A 28 -35.32 18.41 -12.89
N TYR A 29 -36.13 19.36 -12.48
CA TYR A 29 -37.60 19.30 -12.49
C TYR A 29 -38.17 18.08 -11.71
N VAL A 30 -37.68 17.86 -10.49
CA VAL A 30 -38.18 16.81 -9.60
C VAL A 30 -38.47 17.37 -8.20
N SER A 31 -39.04 16.54 -7.31
CA SER A 31 -39.22 16.95 -5.91
C SER A 31 -37.91 16.87 -5.13
N ARG A 32 -37.71 17.76 -4.12
CA ARG A 32 -36.57 17.70 -3.18
C ARG A 32 -36.40 16.32 -2.54
N SER A 33 -37.54 15.67 -2.21
CA SER A 33 -37.52 14.32 -1.62
C SER A 33 -36.96 13.26 -2.59
N ARG A 34 -37.13 13.45 -3.90
CA ARG A 34 -36.54 12.59 -4.92
C ARG A 34 -35.03 12.80 -5.02
N VAL A 35 -34.56 14.05 -4.97
CA VAL A 35 -33.12 14.37 -4.93
C VAL A 35 -32.46 13.72 -3.70
N SER A 36 -33.06 13.85 -2.52
CA SER A 36 -32.54 13.21 -1.29
C SER A 36 -32.39 11.69 -1.45
N ARG A 37 -33.36 11.02 -2.09
CA ARG A 37 -33.27 9.57 -2.38
C ARG A 37 -32.20 9.23 -3.39
N LEU A 38 -32.01 10.05 -4.42
CA LEU A 38 -30.96 9.86 -5.41
C LEU A 38 -29.55 9.98 -4.78
N ILE A 39 -29.33 10.98 -3.92
CA ILE A 39 -28.07 11.16 -3.18
C ILE A 39 -27.79 9.94 -2.28
N LYS A 40 -28.79 9.46 -1.52
CA LYS A 40 -28.66 8.25 -0.70
C LYS A 40 -28.33 7.02 -1.53
N LYS A 41 -28.99 6.88 -2.71
CA LYS A 41 -28.73 5.77 -3.62
C LYS A 41 -27.34 5.84 -4.24
N ALA A 42 -26.85 7.03 -4.59
CA ALA A 42 -25.49 7.23 -5.10
C ALA A 42 -24.43 6.80 -4.06
N LYS A 43 -24.62 7.12 -2.78
CA LYS A 43 -23.77 6.60 -1.69
C LYS A 43 -23.85 5.08 -1.56
N ALA A 44 -25.05 4.51 -1.54
CA ALA A 44 -25.26 3.07 -1.38
C ALA A 44 -24.63 2.25 -2.53
N LEU A 45 -24.54 2.82 -3.72
CA LEU A 45 -23.92 2.20 -4.90
C LEU A 45 -22.41 2.51 -5.04
N GLY A 46 -21.80 3.21 -4.07
CA GLY A 46 -20.38 3.57 -4.13
C GLY A 46 -20.03 4.62 -5.20
N ILE A 47 -21.02 5.31 -5.79
CA ILE A 47 -20.79 6.43 -6.73
C ILE A 47 -20.22 7.63 -5.99
N VAL A 48 -20.54 7.76 -4.69
CA VAL A 48 -20.00 8.76 -3.77
C VAL A 48 -19.36 8.05 -2.59
N GLU A 49 -18.09 8.28 -2.38
CA GLU A 49 -17.36 7.87 -1.19
C GLU A 49 -17.06 9.11 -0.34
N ILE A 50 -17.46 9.11 0.93
CA ILE A 50 -17.18 10.21 1.86
C ILE A 50 -16.13 9.71 2.84
N ILE A 51 -14.95 10.28 2.76
CA ILE A 51 -13.85 10.02 3.68
C ILE A 51 -13.84 11.15 4.71
N ILE A 52 -14.27 10.85 5.94
CA ILE A 52 -14.16 11.78 7.06
C ILE A 52 -12.77 11.60 7.66
N LYS A 53 -11.89 12.58 7.43
CA LYS A 53 -10.59 12.59 8.10
C LYS A 53 -10.80 12.96 9.57
N PRO A 54 -10.29 12.17 10.53
CA PRO A 54 -10.38 12.51 11.94
C PRO A 54 -9.66 13.83 12.23
N SER A 55 -10.04 14.53 13.33
CA SER A 55 -9.48 15.84 13.66
C SER A 55 -8.00 15.75 14.02
N PHE A 56 -7.19 16.62 13.42
CA PHE A 56 -5.73 16.51 13.36
C PHE A 56 -4.97 17.14 14.56
N GLU A 57 -5.63 17.70 15.57
CA GLU A 57 -4.96 18.54 16.56
C GLU A 57 -3.95 17.83 17.48
N ASN A 58 -4.15 16.56 17.80
CA ASN A 58 -3.20 15.80 18.64
C ASN A 58 -2.09 15.08 17.86
N HIS A 59 -2.20 14.96 16.55
CA HIS A 59 -1.28 14.18 15.70
C HIS A 59 -0.05 14.95 15.32
N HIS A 60 -0.18 16.23 15.00
CA HIS A 60 0.94 17.10 14.60
C HIS A 60 2.09 17.13 15.62
N ASN A 61 1.78 16.97 16.91
CA ASN A 61 2.83 16.91 17.92
C ASN A 61 3.61 15.60 17.86
N LEU A 62 2.92 14.46 17.75
CA LEU A 62 3.58 13.14 17.64
C LEU A 62 4.33 12.98 16.33
N GLU A 63 3.73 13.40 15.22
CA GLU A 63 4.39 13.43 13.89
C GLU A 63 5.66 14.27 13.93
N LYS A 64 5.60 15.45 14.54
CA LYS A 64 6.77 16.31 14.72
C LYS A 64 7.85 15.66 15.58
N ILE A 65 7.48 15.08 16.73
CA ILE A 65 8.42 14.41 17.64
C ILE A 65 9.14 13.27 16.92
N LEU A 66 8.39 12.42 16.20
CA LEU A 66 8.96 11.28 15.48
C LEU A 66 9.85 11.74 14.32
N ARG A 67 9.38 12.70 13.53
CA ARG A 67 10.17 13.27 12.43
C ARG A 67 11.48 13.86 12.92
N ASP A 68 11.45 14.68 13.97
CA ASP A 68 12.64 15.35 14.49
C ASP A 68 13.60 14.35 15.16
N ARG A 69 13.07 13.36 15.91
CA ARG A 69 13.89 12.36 16.61
C ARG A 69 14.60 11.41 15.66
N PHE A 70 13.95 11.02 14.57
CA PHE A 70 14.46 10.02 13.62
C PHE A 70 14.92 10.63 12.30
N SER A 71 14.92 11.94 12.17
CA SER A 71 15.28 12.67 10.94
C SER A 71 14.50 12.17 9.71
N LEU A 72 13.21 11.87 9.90
CA LEU A 72 12.34 11.40 8.84
C LEU A 72 11.88 12.56 7.96
N LYS A 73 11.70 12.30 6.66
CA LYS A 73 11.16 13.27 5.71
C LYS A 73 9.71 13.61 6.03
N ASP A 74 8.89 12.59 6.20
CA ASP A 74 7.48 12.70 6.54
C ASP A 74 7.10 11.67 7.60
N VAL A 75 6.11 11.99 8.41
CA VAL A 75 5.49 11.10 9.38
C VAL A 75 3.99 11.29 9.31
N LEU A 76 3.25 10.22 9.21
CA LEU A 76 1.79 10.19 9.20
C LEU A 76 1.31 9.30 10.36
N VAL A 77 0.49 9.87 11.24
CA VAL A 77 -0.05 9.17 12.40
C VAL A 77 -1.55 9.00 12.26
N VAL A 78 -2.03 7.76 12.40
CA VAL A 78 -3.47 7.45 12.48
C VAL A 78 -3.94 7.56 13.91
N TYR A 79 -5.05 8.24 14.13
CA TYR A 79 -5.70 8.32 15.43
C TYR A 79 -6.74 7.21 15.59
N SER A 80 -6.69 6.54 16.74
CA SER A 80 -7.44 5.30 16.92
C SER A 80 -8.26 5.22 18.21
N GLU A 81 -8.47 6.35 18.91
CA GLU A 81 -9.11 6.36 20.24
C GLU A 81 -10.44 5.59 20.33
N ASN A 82 -11.15 5.46 19.22
CA ASN A 82 -12.42 4.74 19.14
C ASN A 82 -12.43 3.62 18.08
N PHE A 83 -11.27 3.25 17.55
CA PHE A 83 -11.17 2.21 16.52
C PHE A 83 -10.91 0.84 17.14
N GLY A 84 -11.46 -0.19 16.52
CA GLY A 84 -11.00 -1.55 16.73
C GLY A 84 -9.66 -1.80 16.02
N ILE A 85 -8.94 -2.84 16.43
CA ILE A 85 -7.62 -3.20 15.84
C ILE A 85 -7.67 -3.30 14.30
N GLN A 86 -8.76 -3.82 13.75
CA GLN A 86 -8.90 -3.95 12.31
C GLN A 86 -9.11 -2.59 11.62
N GLU A 87 -9.88 -1.70 12.23
CA GLU A 87 -10.11 -0.34 11.71
C GLU A 87 -8.85 0.51 11.73
N GLU A 88 -8.02 0.37 12.79
CA GLU A 88 -6.69 0.97 12.85
C GLU A 88 -5.80 0.48 11.72
N PHE A 89 -5.73 -0.84 11.54
CA PHE A 89 -4.94 -1.46 10.49
C PHE A 89 -5.36 -0.98 9.10
N ASP A 90 -6.67 -0.99 8.81
CA ASP A 90 -7.21 -0.56 7.52
C ASP A 90 -6.95 0.94 7.27
N SER A 91 -7.03 1.76 8.32
CA SER A 91 -6.75 3.19 8.26
C SER A 91 -5.28 3.48 7.96
N VAL A 92 -4.35 2.77 8.63
CA VAL A 92 -2.90 2.87 8.35
C VAL A 92 -2.60 2.46 6.91
N CYS A 93 -3.16 1.33 6.44
CA CYS A 93 -2.96 0.86 5.07
C CYS A 93 -3.52 1.84 4.03
N SER A 94 -4.70 2.41 4.27
CA SER A 94 -5.32 3.40 3.39
C SER A 94 -4.52 4.71 3.33
N MET A 95 -4.03 5.17 4.48
CA MET A 95 -3.16 6.36 4.55
C MET A 95 -1.83 6.11 3.84
N GLY A 96 -1.21 4.95 4.06
CA GLY A 96 0.00 4.53 3.37
C GLY A 96 -0.18 4.48 1.84
N ALA A 97 -1.32 3.94 1.36
CA ALA A 97 -1.66 3.90 -0.06
C ALA A 97 -1.81 5.31 -0.66
N SER A 98 -2.47 6.21 0.05
CA SER A 98 -2.64 7.60 -0.38
C SER A 98 -1.31 8.33 -0.47
N TYR A 99 -0.44 8.16 0.53
CA TYR A 99 0.89 8.73 0.53
C TYR A 99 1.75 8.16 -0.61
N LEU A 100 1.79 6.83 -0.75
CA LEU A 100 2.54 6.17 -1.82
C LEU A 100 2.09 6.67 -3.20
N SER A 101 0.78 6.74 -3.45
CA SER A 101 0.24 7.27 -4.71
C SER A 101 0.65 8.73 -4.98
N SER A 102 0.85 9.54 -3.93
CA SER A 102 1.22 10.95 -4.07
C SER A 102 2.68 11.17 -4.47
N ILE A 103 3.57 10.22 -4.14
CA ILE A 103 5.01 10.34 -4.41
C ILE A 103 5.45 9.62 -5.69
N LEU A 104 4.69 8.60 -6.13
CA LEU A 104 5.03 7.83 -7.34
C LEU A 104 4.84 8.65 -8.63
N ASN A 105 5.76 8.46 -9.57
CA ASN A 105 5.77 9.13 -10.86
C ASN A 105 6.37 8.23 -11.96
N GLU A 106 6.44 8.72 -13.21
CA GLU A 106 6.92 7.98 -14.39
C GLU A 106 8.36 7.47 -14.28
N HIS A 107 9.16 8.03 -13.39
CA HIS A 107 10.58 7.67 -13.23
C HIS A 107 10.82 6.84 -11.97
N SER A 108 9.79 6.61 -11.15
CA SER A 108 9.93 5.87 -9.90
C SER A 108 10.32 4.41 -10.14
N VAL A 109 11.23 3.92 -9.31
CA VAL A 109 11.60 2.50 -9.20
C VAL A 109 11.19 2.02 -7.82
N LEU A 110 9.99 1.42 -7.76
CA LEU A 110 9.38 0.95 -6.52
C LEU A 110 9.80 -0.47 -6.21
N SER A 111 10.10 -0.74 -4.94
CA SER A 111 10.09 -2.10 -4.41
C SER A 111 9.09 -2.26 -3.28
N VAL A 112 8.52 -3.44 -3.16
CA VAL A 112 7.57 -3.82 -2.11
C VAL A 112 8.08 -5.04 -1.37
N SER A 113 7.94 -5.07 -0.04
CA SER A 113 8.21 -6.29 0.72
C SER A 113 6.98 -7.19 0.74
N HIS A 114 7.17 -8.44 1.19
CA HIS A 114 6.04 -9.30 1.53
C HIS A 114 5.36 -8.83 2.84
N GLY A 115 4.19 -9.36 3.11
CA GLY A 115 3.48 -9.17 4.37
C GLY A 115 2.11 -8.51 4.23
N LYS A 116 1.24 -8.79 5.21
CA LYS A 116 -0.17 -8.38 5.21
C LYS A 116 -0.33 -6.85 5.07
N THR A 117 0.46 -6.07 5.80
CA THR A 117 0.37 -4.61 5.78
C THR A 117 0.67 -4.04 4.40
N VAL A 118 1.76 -4.49 3.78
CA VAL A 118 2.17 -4.04 2.44
C VAL A 118 1.14 -4.47 1.39
N ALA A 119 0.71 -5.73 1.41
CA ALA A 119 -0.32 -6.23 0.50
C ALA A 119 -1.63 -5.44 0.62
N THR A 120 -2.11 -5.19 1.85
CA THR A 120 -3.33 -4.40 2.07
C THR A 120 -3.13 -2.94 1.65
N THR A 121 -1.95 -2.35 1.86
CA THR A 121 -1.65 -1.00 1.36
C THR A 121 -1.74 -0.95 -0.16
N VAL A 122 -1.14 -1.92 -0.86
CA VAL A 122 -1.21 -2.00 -2.33
C VAL A 122 -2.64 -2.21 -2.83
N GLN A 123 -3.44 -3.04 -2.16
CA GLN A 123 -4.87 -3.22 -2.48
C GLN A 123 -5.69 -1.93 -2.33
N ASN A 124 -5.28 -1.03 -1.46
CA ASN A 124 -5.91 0.28 -1.28
C ASN A 124 -5.43 1.35 -2.27
N LEU A 125 -4.46 1.06 -3.13
CA LEU A 125 -3.99 2.02 -4.14
C LEU A 125 -5.12 2.34 -5.13
N LYS A 126 -5.36 3.61 -5.33
CA LYS A 126 -6.35 4.14 -6.30
C LYS A 126 -5.65 5.15 -7.22
N PRO A 127 -4.84 4.69 -8.17
CA PRO A 127 -4.10 5.62 -9.03
C PRO A 127 -5.07 6.39 -9.94
N HIS A 128 -4.85 7.69 -10.06
CA HIS A 128 -5.62 8.56 -10.97
C HIS A 128 -5.10 8.50 -12.42
N ARG A 129 -3.93 7.88 -12.63
CA ARG A 129 -3.27 7.75 -13.94
C ARG A 129 -2.38 6.51 -13.96
N THR A 130 -2.13 6.00 -15.15
CA THR A 130 -1.08 4.99 -15.39
C THR A 130 0.31 5.66 -15.35
N LEU A 131 1.34 4.87 -15.06
CA LEU A 131 2.74 5.30 -15.01
C LEU A 131 3.61 4.28 -15.78
N PRO A 132 3.49 4.18 -17.12
CA PRO A 132 4.15 3.14 -17.89
C PRO A 132 5.68 3.22 -17.86
N GLY A 133 6.26 4.37 -17.55
CA GLY A 133 7.71 4.52 -17.36
C GLY A 133 8.24 4.08 -16.00
N MET A 134 7.34 3.88 -15.02
CA MET A 134 7.69 3.36 -13.70
C MET A 134 8.13 1.90 -13.77
N LYS A 135 8.94 1.46 -12.80
CA LYS A 135 9.30 0.05 -12.62
C LYS A 135 8.90 -0.40 -11.22
N VAL A 136 8.48 -1.67 -11.10
CA VAL A 136 8.42 -2.34 -9.80
C VAL A 136 9.40 -3.50 -9.81
N VAL A 137 10.28 -3.57 -8.79
CA VAL A 137 11.41 -4.51 -8.74
C VAL A 137 11.41 -5.32 -7.46
N GLN A 138 11.68 -6.60 -7.58
CA GLN A 138 11.87 -7.52 -6.47
C GLN A 138 13.29 -7.37 -5.91
N LEU A 139 13.43 -7.01 -4.62
CA LEU A 139 14.73 -6.81 -3.97
C LEU A 139 15.26 -8.06 -3.26
N ALA A 140 14.37 -8.90 -2.73
CA ALA A 140 14.74 -10.14 -2.06
C ALA A 140 14.32 -11.36 -2.87
N GLY A 141 14.89 -12.51 -2.58
CA GLY A 141 14.43 -13.78 -3.12
C GLY A 141 13.02 -14.12 -2.64
N SER A 142 12.35 -15.04 -3.35
CA SER A 142 11.01 -15.49 -2.99
C SER A 142 11.03 -16.47 -1.82
N LEU A 143 10.08 -16.34 -0.90
CA LEU A 143 9.84 -17.32 0.16
C LEU A 143 9.20 -18.58 -0.43
N GLU A 144 9.69 -19.76 -0.03
CA GLU A 144 9.23 -21.05 -0.58
C GLU A 144 7.87 -21.47 -0.04
N ASN A 145 7.56 -21.12 1.20
CA ASN A 145 6.38 -21.58 1.92
C ASN A 145 5.54 -20.41 2.44
N THR A 146 4.86 -19.69 1.56
CA THR A 146 3.85 -18.73 1.97
C THR A 146 2.49 -19.44 2.11
N SER A 147 1.97 -19.53 3.33
CA SER A 147 0.64 -20.09 3.61
C SER A 147 -0.50 -19.26 3.00
N ASN A 148 -0.25 -18.01 2.70
CA ASN A 148 -1.19 -17.09 2.07
C ASN A 148 -0.55 -16.39 0.87
N PRO A 149 -0.84 -16.83 -0.37
CA PRO A 149 -0.26 -16.22 -1.57
C PRO A 149 -0.63 -14.74 -1.78
N THR A 150 -1.71 -14.26 -1.14
CA THR A 150 -2.13 -12.84 -1.31
C THR A 150 -1.23 -11.85 -0.59
N VAL A 151 -0.38 -12.30 0.33
CA VAL A 151 0.62 -11.48 1.01
C VAL A 151 2.03 -11.70 0.45
N ASP A 152 2.15 -12.54 -0.56
CA ASP A 152 3.40 -12.79 -1.29
C ASP A 152 3.86 -11.54 -2.03
N GLU A 153 5.17 -11.30 -2.01
CA GLU A 153 5.79 -10.16 -2.68
C GLU A 153 5.48 -10.13 -4.19
N MET A 154 5.53 -11.30 -4.83
CA MET A 154 5.28 -11.42 -6.27
C MET A 154 3.85 -11.04 -6.64
N TYR A 155 2.88 -11.52 -5.86
CA TYR A 155 1.48 -11.17 -6.05
C TYR A 155 1.26 -9.66 -5.88
N THR A 156 1.86 -9.07 -4.84
CA THR A 156 1.77 -7.64 -4.53
C THR A 156 2.41 -6.79 -5.64
N MET A 157 3.59 -7.18 -6.13
CA MET A 157 4.24 -6.54 -7.28
C MET A 157 3.40 -6.60 -8.54
N GLN A 158 2.78 -7.75 -8.82
CA GLN A 158 1.90 -7.91 -9.97
C GLN A 158 0.70 -6.96 -9.90
N GLN A 159 0.11 -6.78 -8.72
CA GLN A 159 -0.96 -5.80 -8.52
C GLN A 159 -0.50 -4.37 -8.84
N VAL A 160 0.67 -3.96 -8.35
CA VAL A 160 1.26 -2.65 -8.66
C VAL A 160 1.46 -2.51 -10.18
N ALA A 161 2.06 -3.52 -10.83
CA ALA A 161 2.33 -3.49 -12.26
C ALA A 161 1.05 -3.33 -13.09
N VAL A 162 -0.02 -4.04 -12.72
CA VAL A 162 -1.33 -3.95 -13.39
C VAL A 162 -1.98 -2.59 -13.14
N LEU A 163 -1.98 -2.11 -11.89
CA LEU A 163 -2.62 -0.85 -11.51
C LEU A 163 -2.01 0.37 -12.20
N TYR A 164 -0.68 0.40 -12.31
CA TYR A 164 0.04 1.53 -12.90
C TYR A 164 0.38 1.32 -14.38
N GLY A 165 0.21 0.10 -14.91
CA GLY A 165 0.62 -0.25 -16.27
C GLY A 165 2.14 -0.22 -16.46
N CYS A 166 2.91 -0.55 -15.41
CA CYS A 166 4.35 -0.40 -15.36
C CYS A 166 5.09 -1.74 -15.53
N GLU A 167 6.40 -1.66 -15.77
CA GLU A 167 7.26 -2.83 -15.94
C GLU A 167 7.53 -3.50 -14.58
N MET A 168 7.48 -4.86 -14.56
CA MET A 168 7.84 -5.66 -13.39
C MET A 168 9.15 -6.40 -13.59
N LYS A 169 10.13 -6.20 -12.71
CA LYS A 169 11.45 -6.84 -12.70
C LYS A 169 11.54 -7.88 -11.57
N ARG A 170 11.68 -9.15 -11.93
CA ARG A 170 11.67 -10.29 -11.00
C ARG A 170 13.07 -10.79 -10.71
N LEU A 171 13.36 -11.07 -9.44
CA LEU A 171 14.56 -11.75 -8.99
C LEU A 171 14.26 -13.26 -8.81
N PHE A 172 14.70 -14.09 -9.72
CA PHE A 172 14.49 -15.54 -9.70
C PHE A 172 15.50 -16.23 -8.76
N LEU A 173 15.48 -15.87 -7.49
CA LEU A 173 16.30 -16.48 -6.45
C LEU A 173 15.40 -16.88 -5.26
N PRO A 174 15.76 -17.95 -4.51
CA PRO A 174 15.12 -18.25 -3.24
C PRO A 174 15.51 -17.20 -2.18
N TYR A 175 14.63 -16.99 -1.19
CA TYR A 175 14.93 -16.08 -0.07
C TYR A 175 16.07 -16.60 0.82
N LEU A 176 16.09 -17.91 1.08
CA LEU A 176 17.16 -18.62 1.78
C LEU A 176 17.85 -19.58 0.82
N MET A 177 19.14 -19.77 1.01
CA MET A 177 19.96 -20.74 0.29
C MET A 177 20.61 -21.68 1.31
N ASP A 178 20.72 -22.96 0.96
CA ASP A 178 21.20 -23.99 1.88
C ASP A 178 22.68 -23.85 2.21
N ASP A 179 23.46 -23.32 1.27
CA ASP A 179 24.90 -23.18 1.41
C ASP A 179 25.47 -22.00 0.60
N GLU A 180 26.68 -21.58 0.95
CA GLU A 180 27.38 -20.44 0.33
C GLU A 180 27.78 -20.73 -1.12
N GLU A 181 28.07 -21.98 -1.49
CA GLU A 181 28.45 -22.34 -2.87
C GLU A 181 27.27 -22.13 -3.81
N SER A 182 26.11 -22.66 -3.46
CA SER A 182 24.85 -22.46 -4.18
C SER A 182 24.53 -20.97 -4.31
N ARG A 183 24.69 -20.21 -3.24
CA ARG A 183 24.50 -18.76 -3.24
C ARG A 183 25.42 -18.09 -4.27
N GLN A 184 26.72 -18.37 -4.24
CA GLN A 184 27.69 -17.77 -5.16
C GLN A 184 27.41 -18.12 -6.62
N LEU A 185 26.97 -19.34 -6.91
CA LEU A 185 26.60 -19.75 -8.26
C LEU A 185 25.37 -19.01 -8.78
N LEU A 186 24.33 -18.89 -7.95
CA LEU A 186 23.09 -18.21 -8.33
C LEU A 186 23.28 -16.71 -8.53
N LEU A 187 24.08 -16.05 -7.69
CA LEU A 187 24.38 -14.62 -7.80
C LEU A 187 25.20 -14.26 -9.04
N LYS A 188 25.94 -15.21 -9.63
CA LYS A 188 26.71 -15.01 -10.87
C LYS A 188 25.87 -15.17 -12.14
N ARG A 189 24.61 -15.56 -12.05
CA ARG A 189 23.75 -15.67 -13.24
C ARG A 189 23.45 -14.30 -13.82
N ASN A 190 23.51 -14.18 -15.14
CA ASN A 190 23.23 -12.90 -15.84
C ASN A 190 21.88 -12.30 -15.44
N ALA A 191 20.84 -13.12 -15.30
CA ALA A 191 19.53 -12.65 -14.85
C ALA A 191 19.55 -12.01 -13.47
N ALA A 192 20.34 -12.55 -12.51
CA ALA A 192 20.50 -11.93 -11.20
C ALA A 192 21.29 -10.61 -11.27
N ILE A 193 22.38 -10.61 -12.05
CA ILE A 193 23.23 -9.41 -12.26
C ILE A 193 22.41 -8.25 -12.86
N GLU A 194 21.56 -8.53 -13.83
CA GLU A 194 20.68 -7.52 -14.44
C GLU A 194 19.72 -6.91 -13.40
N ILE A 195 19.11 -7.73 -12.57
CA ILE A 195 18.23 -7.24 -11.51
C ILE A 195 19.00 -6.44 -10.45
N PHE A 196 20.20 -6.88 -10.07
CA PHE A 196 21.05 -6.13 -9.12
C PHE A 196 21.49 -4.75 -9.66
N ARG A 197 21.55 -4.56 -10.97
CA ARG A 197 21.72 -3.22 -11.54
C ARG A 197 20.50 -2.34 -11.30
N VAL A 198 19.31 -2.91 -11.53
CA VAL A 198 18.04 -2.19 -11.28
C VAL A 198 17.85 -1.87 -9.79
N HIS A 199 18.39 -2.71 -8.88
CA HIS A 199 18.35 -2.41 -7.43
C HIS A 199 19.06 -1.08 -7.08
N GLN A 200 20.06 -0.68 -7.84
CA GLN A 200 20.75 0.62 -7.64
C GLN A 200 19.89 1.82 -8.05
N GLU A 201 18.81 1.56 -8.81
CA GLU A 201 17.88 2.60 -9.27
C GLU A 201 16.68 2.76 -8.31
N VAL A 202 16.49 1.84 -7.32
CA VAL A 202 15.35 1.88 -6.40
C VAL A 202 15.38 3.18 -5.59
N ASP A 203 14.35 3.98 -5.77
CA ASP A 203 14.15 5.26 -5.09
C ASP A 203 13.08 5.20 -4.01
N THR A 204 12.17 4.23 -4.11
CA THR A 204 11.04 4.05 -3.21
C THR A 204 10.93 2.58 -2.79
N PHE A 205 10.80 2.37 -1.50
CA PHE A 205 10.61 1.04 -0.92
C PHE A 205 9.50 1.06 0.14
N ILE A 206 8.57 0.11 0.07
CA ILE A 206 7.51 -0.08 1.06
C ILE A 206 7.70 -1.38 1.83
N SER A 207 7.75 -1.29 3.15
CA SER A 207 7.93 -2.43 4.06
C SER A 207 7.11 -2.25 5.33
N GLY A 208 6.74 -3.39 5.94
CA GLY A 208 6.34 -3.45 7.35
C GLY A 208 7.56 -3.52 8.26
N VAL A 209 7.31 -3.36 9.55
CA VAL A 209 8.26 -3.69 10.62
C VAL A 209 7.66 -4.86 11.40
N ASP A 210 8.36 -5.98 11.42
CA ASP A 210 7.86 -7.24 11.97
C ASP A 210 8.65 -7.67 13.20
N THR A 211 8.03 -8.51 14.03
CA THR A 211 8.72 -9.20 15.12
C THR A 211 9.46 -10.43 14.59
N LEU A 212 10.47 -10.90 15.32
CA LEU A 212 11.16 -12.15 14.95
C LEU A 212 10.24 -13.38 15.02
N LEU A 213 9.20 -13.37 15.86
CA LEU A 213 8.23 -14.45 15.93
C LEU A 213 7.48 -14.64 14.61
N TYR A 214 7.12 -13.55 13.94
CA TYR A 214 6.51 -13.60 12.60
C TYR A 214 7.42 -14.35 11.61
N TRP A 215 8.73 -14.15 11.68
CA TRP A 215 9.70 -14.78 10.79
C TRP A 215 9.92 -16.26 11.08
N THR A 216 9.64 -16.73 12.30
CA THR A 216 9.73 -18.17 12.64
C THR A 216 8.86 -19.01 11.72
N ASP A 217 7.65 -18.55 11.40
CA ASP A 217 6.73 -19.26 10.51
C ASP A 217 7.19 -19.24 9.03
N HIS A 218 8.01 -18.29 8.64
CA HIS A 218 8.44 -18.10 7.26
C HIS A 218 9.78 -18.73 6.92
N ILE A 219 10.75 -18.64 7.81
CA ILE A 219 12.10 -19.17 7.58
C ILE A 219 12.51 -20.27 8.56
N GLY A 220 11.63 -20.64 9.48
CA GLY A 220 11.84 -21.68 10.47
C GLY A 220 12.66 -21.26 11.68
N GLU A 221 12.37 -21.90 12.82
CA GLU A 221 13.02 -21.61 14.12
C GLU A 221 14.54 -21.75 14.08
N LYS A 222 15.06 -22.75 13.36
CA LYS A 222 16.50 -22.98 13.22
C LYS A 222 17.28 -21.76 12.66
N ASN A 223 16.62 -20.95 11.84
CA ASN A 223 17.22 -19.76 11.23
C ASN A 223 16.98 -18.50 12.08
N VAL A 224 15.89 -18.45 12.84
CA VAL A 224 15.52 -17.30 13.68
C VAL A 224 16.23 -17.36 15.04
N ALA A 225 16.36 -18.52 15.66
CA ALA A 225 16.94 -18.66 16.99
C ALA A 225 18.39 -18.10 17.13
N PRO A 226 19.29 -18.27 16.15
CA PRO A 226 20.61 -17.63 16.20
C PRO A 226 20.54 -16.10 16.17
N LEU A 227 19.59 -15.53 15.41
CA LEU A 227 19.39 -14.07 15.31
C LEU A 227 18.95 -13.50 16.66
N MET A 228 17.95 -14.15 17.30
CA MET A 228 17.50 -13.77 18.65
C MET A 228 18.63 -13.86 19.68
N LYS A 229 19.43 -14.94 19.64
CA LYS A 229 20.56 -15.13 20.53
C LYS A 229 21.62 -14.02 20.34
N ASN A 230 21.75 -13.48 19.13
CA ASN A 230 22.66 -12.39 18.83
C ASN A 230 22.05 -11.00 19.09
N GLY A 231 20.86 -10.93 19.72
CA GLY A 231 20.25 -9.69 20.17
C GLY A 231 19.28 -9.04 19.20
N ALA A 232 18.95 -9.70 18.09
CA ALA A 232 17.94 -9.17 17.19
C ALA A 232 16.54 -9.17 17.86
N VAL A 233 15.81 -8.07 17.71
CA VAL A 233 14.49 -7.85 18.32
C VAL A 233 13.38 -7.65 17.28
N GLY A 234 13.76 -7.35 16.04
CA GLY A 234 12.81 -7.09 14.95
C GLY A 234 13.43 -7.31 13.58
N CYS A 235 12.59 -7.16 12.60
CA CYS A 235 12.98 -7.26 11.20
C CYS A 235 12.26 -6.20 10.36
N MET A 236 12.98 -5.66 9.43
CA MET A 236 12.44 -4.86 8.35
C MET A 236 13.02 -5.37 7.03
N TRP A 237 12.21 -5.96 6.19
CA TRP A 237 12.59 -6.44 4.86
C TRP A 237 13.82 -7.37 4.86
N GLY A 238 13.87 -8.34 5.78
CA GLY A 238 15.00 -9.27 5.89
C GLY A 238 16.25 -8.73 6.59
N TYR A 239 16.24 -7.45 6.98
CA TYR A 239 17.24 -6.91 7.89
C TYR A 239 16.78 -7.10 9.32
N PHE A 240 17.54 -7.91 10.06
CA PHE A 240 17.29 -8.22 11.47
C PHE A 240 18.11 -7.26 12.35
N PHE A 241 17.43 -6.59 13.29
CA PHE A 241 18.04 -5.57 14.16
C PHE A 241 17.67 -5.75 15.62
#